data_e417990f2d4c3ed128a0d0c07d823b2f
#
_entry.id   e417990f2d4c3ed128a0d0c07d823b2f
#
_cell.length_a   1.000
_cell.length_b   1.000
_cell.length_c   1.000
_cell.angle_alpha   90.00
_cell.angle_beta   90.00
_cell.angle_gamma   90.00
#
_symmetry.space_group_name_H-M   'P 1'
#
loop_
_entity.id
_entity.type
_entity.pdbx_description
1 polymer ?
#
loop_
_entity_poly.entity_id
_entity_poly.type
_entity_poly.pdbx_seq_one_letter_code
_entity_poly.pdbx_strand_id
1 'polypeptide(L)'
;MKKPVVEFSRPLQIDRVPALGSRDRLAAEDKECAALAARLGLFKVHSLSAFLTSMPWRGGGLRITGNLQAEFDQVSVVSLEIFRSSIECDVERYFLPPHKSGQDSEIDSDIIQDGVVDLGEVVSETLVLELDPYPRRPGEVFQDIHEDVEPVKISHFTGLLKLKRDLGGGKN
;
A
#
# COMPACT_ATOMS: atom_id res chain seq x y z
N MET A 1 -15.78 -19.88 -6.83
CA MET A 1 -14.49 -19.20 -6.74
C MET A 1 -13.99 -19.32 -5.30
N LYS A 2 -12.77 -19.84 -5.06
CA LYS A 2 -12.18 -19.84 -3.72
C LYS A 2 -11.96 -18.38 -3.31
N LYS A 3 -12.50 -17.96 -2.15
CA LYS A 3 -12.12 -16.66 -1.56
C LYS A 3 -10.59 -16.64 -1.41
N PRO A 4 -9.91 -15.52 -1.74
CA PRO A 4 -8.49 -15.40 -1.48
C PRO A 4 -8.25 -15.69 0.00
N VAL A 5 -7.18 -16.41 0.28
CA VAL A 5 -6.77 -16.66 1.68
C VAL A 5 -6.26 -15.33 2.20
N VAL A 6 -6.95 -14.76 3.18
CA VAL A 6 -6.52 -13.54 3.86
C VAL A 6 -5.38 -13.94 4.80
N GLU A 7 -4.22 -13.34 4.65
CA GLU A 7 -2.99 -13.66 5.38
C GLU A 7 -3.11 -13.32 6.87
N PHE A 8 -3.85 -12.25 7.18
CA PHE A 8 -4.13 -11.79 8.53
C PHE A 8 -5.62 -11.46 8.62
N SER A 9 -6.42 -12.32 9.28
CA SER A 9 -7.87 -12.22 9.32
C SER A 9 -8.40 -12.17 10.75
N ARG A 10 -9.24 -11.18 11.03
CA ARG A 10 -9.92 -10.99 12.33
C ARG A 10 -11.36 -10.50 12.07
N PRO A 11 -12.26 -11.42 11.70
CA PRO A 11 -13.62 -11.06 11.30
C PRO A 11 -14.46 -10.53 12.46
N LEU A 12 -15.04 -9.35 12.28
CA LEU A 12 -15.97 -8.70 13.20
C LEU A 12 -17.38 -8.74 12.63
N GLN A 13 -18.32 -9.32 13.33
CA GLN A 13 -19.73 -9.27 12.98
C GLN A 13 -20.34 -7.95 13.47
N ILE A 14 -20.96 -7.19 12.57
CA ILE A 14 -21.45 -5.83 12.85
C ILE A 14 -22.58 -5.83 13.87
N ASP A 15 -23.48 -6.80 13.78
CA ASP A 15 -24.60 -6.99 14.72
C ASP A 15 -24.18 -7.30 16.16
N ARG A 16 -22.91 -7.71 16.35
CA ARG A 16 -22.32 -7.92 17.67
C ARG A 16 -21.60 -6.70 18.25
N VAL A 17 -21.44 -5.64 17.48
CA VAL A 17 -20.80 -4.41 17.96
C VAL A 17 -21.76 -3.67 18.88
N PRO A 18 -21.41 -3.46 20.17
CA PRO A 18 -22.25 -2.70 21.11
C PRO A 18 -22.48 -1.26 20.64
N ALA A 19 -23.58 -0.65 21.07
CA ALA A 19 -23.86 0.76 20.76
C ALA A 19 -22.76 1.72 21.25
N LEU A 20 -22.02 1.34 22.29
CA LEU A 20 -20.87 2.10 22.80
C LEU A 20 -19.55 1.78 22.08
N GLY A 21 -19.60 0.90 21.08
CA GLY A 21 -18.44 0.41 20.35
C GLY A 21 -17.71 -0.75 21.03
N SER A 22 -16.77 -1.35 20.27
CA SER A 22 -15.83 -2.35 20.78
C SER A 22 -14.40 -1.86 20.62
N ARG A 23 -13.50 -2.41 21.42
CA ARG A 23 -12.06 -2.17 21.33
C ARG A 23 -11.35 -3.49 21.17
N ASP A 24 -10.55 -3.57 20.14
CA ASP A 24 -9.85 -4.78 19.75
C ASP A 24 -8.34 -4.51 19.67
N ARG A 25 -7.57 -5.39 20.30
CA ARG A 25 -6.12 -5.42 20.16
C ARG A 25 -5.75 -6.57 19.22
N LEU A 26 -5.13 -6.25 18.13
CA LEU A 26 -4.70 -7.19 17.10
C LEU A 26 -3.18 -7.33 17.13
N ALA A 27 -2.70 -8.54 16.95
CA ALA A 27 -1.28 -8.82 16.72
C ALA A 27 -1.17 -9.96 15.72
N ALA A 28 -0.29 -9.81 14.76
CA ALA A 28 -0.01 -10.86 13.78
C ALA A 28 0.93 -11.90 14.39
N GLU A 29 0.62 -13.17 14.16
CA GLU A 29 1.49 -14.29 14.50
C GLU A 29 2.64 -14.42 13.49
N ASP A 30 3.70 -15.17 13.83
CA ASP A 30 4.87 -15.35 12.95
C ASP A 30 4.50 -15.88 11.56
N LYS A 31 3.52 -16.75 11.46
CA LYS A 31 3.03 -17.28 10.17
C LYS A 31 2.30 -16.22 9.36
N GLU A 32 1.50 -15.38 10.02
CA GLU A 32 0.79 -14.27 9.41
C GLU A 32 1.78 -13.19 8.94
N CYS A 33 2.79 -12.87 9.76
CA CYS A 33 3.89 -11.97 9.39
C CYS A 33 4.65 -12.46 8.15
N ALA A 34 4.93 -13.76 8.06
CA ALA A 34 5.60 -14.35 6.89
C ALA A 34 4.71 -14.26 5.62
N ALA A 35 3.41 -14.52 5.76
CA ALA A 35 2.46 -14.42 4.66
C ALA A 35 2.27 -12.96 4.19
N LEU A 36 2.19 -12.02 5.13
CA LEU A 36 2.14 -10.59 4.84
C LEU A 36 3.42 -10.10 4.15
N ALA A 37 4.61 -10.53 4.59
CA ALA A 37 5.86 -10.18 3.94
C ALA A 37 5.88 -10.60 2.47
N ALA A 38 5.42 -11.83 2.17
CA ALA A 38 5.32 -12.33 0.81
C ALA A 38 4.30 -11.54 -0.04
N ARG A 39 3.14 -11.20 0.51
CA ARG A 39 2.11 -10.39 -0.17
C ARG A 39 2.58 -8.97 -0.47
N LEU A 40 3.28 -8.35 0.49
CA LEU A 40 3.71 -6.95 0.42
C LEU A 40 5.04 -6.75 -0.30
N GLY A 41 5.72 -7.83 -0.69
CA GLY A 41 7.05 -7.77 -1.29
C GLY A 41 8.14 -7.28 -0.33
N LEU A 42 7.91 -7.41 0.98
CA LEU A 42 8.88 -7.08 2.00
C LEU A 42 9.84 -8.24 2.23
N PHE A 43 11.07 -7.95 2.62
CA PHE A 43 12.03 -9.01 2.94
C PHE A 43 11.58 -9.82 4.16
N LYS A 44 11.09 -9.14 5.20
CA LYS A 44 10.55 -9.77 6.41
C LYS A 44 9.64 -8.78 7.16
N VAL A 45 8.54 -9.27 7.71
CA VAL A 45 7.75 -8.57 8.73
C VAL A 45 8.10 -9.17 10.09
N HIS A 46 8.56 -8.34 11.02
CA HIS A 46 8.95 -8.76 12.36
C HIS A 46 7.78 -8.69 13.33
N SER A 47 6.98 -7.65 13.21
CA SER A 47 5.78 -7.46 14.03
C SER A 47 4.77 -6.59 13.29
N LEU A 48 3.50 -6.88 13.51
CA LEU A 48 2.37 -6.05 13.13
C LEU A 48 1.36 -6.10 14.27
N SER A 49 1.00 -4.94 14.81
CA SER A 49 0.00 -4.82 15.86
C SER A 49 -0.87 -3.60 15.63
N ALA A 50 -2.11 -3.67 16.08
CA ALA A 50 -3.05 -2.56 16.02
C ALA A 50 -3.96 -2.51 17.23
N PHE A 51 -4.37 -1.29 17.61
CA PHE A 51 -5.44 -1.02 18.57
C PHE A 51 -6.56 -0.34 17.82
N LEU A 52 -7.69 -1.03 17.68
CA LEU A 52 -8.81 -0.54 16.91
C LEU A 52 -10.02 -0.33 17.84
N THR A 53 -10.78 0.71 17.52
CA THR A 53 -12.10 0.97 18.10
C THR A 53 -13.11 0.94 16.98
N SER A 54 -14.08 0.03 17.08
CA SER A 54 -15.17 -0.13 16.13
C SER A 54 -16.43 0.46 16.71
N MET A 55 -17.03 1.44 16.06
CA MET A 55 -18.24 2.13 16.51
C MET A 55 -19.35 2.05 15.46
N PRO A 56 -20.60 1.80 15.86
CA PRO A 56 -21.74 1.93 14.95
C PRO A 56 -21.76 3.32 14.31
N TRP A 57 -22.00 3.36 13.02
CA TRP A 57 -22.05 4.59 12.25
C TRP A 57 -23.34 4.68 11.45
N ARG A 58 -23.60 5.85 10.83
CA ARG A 58 -24.85 6.16 10.11
C ARG A 58 -25.31 4.99 9.23
N GLY A 59 -26.63 4.83 9.16
CA GLY A 59 -27.23 3.92 8.18
C GLY A 59 -26.98 2.44 8.43
N GLY A 60 -26.59 2.03 9.62
CA GLY A 60 -26.23 0.64 9.94
C GLY A 60 -24.79 0.30 9.50
N GLY A 61 -23.98 1.33 9.29
CA GLY A 61 -22.55 1.21 9.00
C GLY A 61 -21.69 1.05 10.24
N LEU A 62 -20.38 0.98 10.00
CA LEU A 62 -19.35 0.87 11.02
C LEU A 62 -18.24 1.89 10.73
N ARG A 63 -17.76 2.57 11.77
CA ARG A 63 -16.56 3.37 11.75
C ARG A 63 -15.49 2.66 12.56
N ILE A 64 -14.31 2.48 11.97
CA ILE A 64 -13.15 1.90 12.62
C ILE A 64 -12.09 2.99 12.74
N THR A 65 -11.61 3.22 13.95
CA THR A 65 -10.53 4.15 14.24
C THR A 65 -9.52 3.50 15.15
N GLY A 66 -8.26 3.95 15.07
CA GLY A 66 -7.23 3.42 15.93
C GLY A 66 -5.84 3.74 15.41
N ASN A 67 -4.88 2.93 15.80
CA ASN A 67 -3.51 3.02 15.30
C ASN A 67 -2.94 1.64 15.00
N LEU A 68 -1.99 1.60 14.10
CA LEU A 68 -1.18 0.41 13.82
C LEU A 68 0.30 0.73 14.01
N GLN A 69 1.05 -0.31 14.35
CA GLN A 69 2.50 -0.28 14.43
C GLN A 69 3.05 -1.53 13.73
N ALA A 70 4.05 -1.34 12.88
CA ALA A 70 4.71 -2.44 12.18
C ALA A 70 6.23 -2.24 12.17
N GLU A 71 6.96 -3.34 12.31
CA GLU A 71 8.40 -3.41 12.08
C GLU A 71 8.69 -4.43 10.99
N PHE A 72 9.49 -4.04 10.00
CA PHE A 72 9.80 -4.89 8.85
C PHE A 72 11.15 -4.56 8.24
N ASP A 73 11.68 -5.51 7.49
CA ASP A 73 12.87 -5.32 6.67
C ASP A 73 12.46 -5.15 5.21
N GLN A 74 13.06 -4.17 4.56
CA GLN A 74 12.84 -3.85 3.14
C GLN A 74 14.19 -3.64 2.43
N VAL A 75 14.16 -3.61 1.11
CA VAL A 75 15.36 -3.44 0.28
C VAL A 75 15.44 -2.01 -0.22
N SER A 76 16.56 -1.32 0.04
CA SER A 76 16.78 0.02 -0.52
C SER A 76 16.84 -0.03 -2.04
N VAL A 77 16.14 0.89 -2.72
CA VAL A 77 16.20 1.04 -4.18
C VAL A 77 17.53 1.66 -4.65
N VAL A 78 18.33 2.22 -3.74
CA VAL A 78 19.62 2.85 -4.06
C VAL A 78 20.76 1.85 -3.91
N SER A 79 20.93 1.26 -2.72
CA SER A 79 22.06 0.35 -2.42
C SER A 79 21.74 -1.12 -2.68
N LEU A 80 20.48 -1.49 -2.81
CA LEU A 80 19.99 -2.87 -2.86
C LEU A 80 20.28 -3.64 -1.55
N GLU A 81 20.60 -2.93 -0.48
CA GLU A 81 20.83 -3.51 0.84
C GLU A 81 19.51 -3.61 1.63
N ILE A 82 19.44 -4.64 2.46
CA ILE A 82 18.31 -4.83 3.38
C ILE A 82 18.49 -3.89 4.56
N PHE A 83 17.42 -3.21 4.95
CA PHE A 83 17.41 -2.37 6.14
C PHE A 83 16.07 -2.47 6.87
N ARG A 84 16.12 -2.21 8.16
CA ARG A 84 14.94 -2.22 9.02
C ARG A 84 14.23 -0.89 8.98
N SER A 85 12.90 -0.96 8.91
CA SER A 85 11.99 0.18 9.01
C SER A 85 10.87 -0.10 9.97
N SER A 86 10.24 0.95 10.46
CA SER A 86 9.03 0.90 11.26
C SER A 86 8.02 1.92 10.77
N ILE A 87 6.76 1.58 10.87
CA ILE A 87 5.63 2.46 10.60
C ILE A 87 4.75 2.51 11.84
N GLU A 88 4.33 3.71 12.19
CA GLU A 88 3.26 3.98 13.13
C GLU A 88 2.32 4.98 12.49
N CYS A 89 1.05 4.59 12.31
CA CYS A 89 0.06 5.45 11.67
C CYS A 89 -1.34 5.23 12.24
N ASP A 90 -2.20 6.21 12.03
CA ASP A 90 -3.60 6.15 12.41
C ASP A 90 -4.40 5.35 11.38
N VAL A 91 -5.40 4.64 11.88
CA VAL A 91 -6.39 3.92 11.08
C VAL A 91 -7.71 4.66 11.19
N GLU A 92 -8.30 5.02 10.06
CA GLU A 92 -9.66 5.52 9.99
C GLU A 92 -10.35 4.99 8.72
N ARG A 93 -11.39 4.15 8.92
CA ARG A 93 -12.14 3.54 7.83
C ARG A 93 -13.63 3.54 8.13
N TYR A 94 -14.41 3.69 7.09
CA TYR A 94 -15.87 3.71 7.14
C TYR A 94 -16.44 2.59 6.28
N PHE A 95 -17.46 1.92 6.80
CA PHE A 95 -18.13 0.80 6.15
C PHE A 95 -19.63 1.04 6.11
N LEU A 96 -20.24 0.78 4.95
CA LEU A 96 -21.68 0.91 4.76
C LEU A 96 -22.30 -0.38 4.21
N PRO A 97 -23.56 -0.68 4.56
CA PRO A 97 -24.29 -1.77 3.95
C PRO A 97 -24.47 -1.53 2.43
N PRO A 98 -24.55 -2.58 1.60
CA PRO A 98 -24.62 -2.47 0.13
C PRO A 98 -25.75 -1.58 -0.40
N HIS A 99 -26.90 -1.52 0.32
CA HIS A 99 -28.07 -0.73 -0.09
C HIS A 99 -27.95 0.76 0.20
N LYS A 100 -26.87 1.20 0.85
CA LYS A 100 -26.61 2.60 1.20
C LYS A 100 -25.30 3.13 0.64
N SER A 101 -24.48 2.30 0.02
CA SER A 101 -23.28 2.74 -0.68
C SER A 101 -23.68 3.59 -1.89
N GLY A 102 -23.16 4.82 -1.96
CA GLY A 102 -23.42 5.76 -3.06
C GLY A 102 -24.44 6.88 -2.76
N GLN A 103 -25.09 6.90 -1.58
CA GLN A 103 -25.97 7.99 -1.19
C GLN A 103 -25.26 9.16 -0.47
N ASP A 104 -24.12 8.92 0.16
CA ASP A 104 -23.27 9.94 0.79
C ASP A 104 -21.91 9.98 0.04
N SER A 105 -21.83 10.79 -1.00
CA SER A 105 -20.65 10.92 -1.85
C SER A 105 -19.49 11.72 -1.22
N GLU A 106 -19.62 12.19 0.01
CA GLU A 106 -18.59 12.99 0.67
C GLU A 106 -17.58 12.19 1.49
N ILE A 107 -17.89 10.94 1.83
CA ILE A 107 -16.99 10.09 2.64
C ILE A 107 -16.73 8.81 1.86
N ASP A 108 -15.45 8.52 1.66
CA ASP A 108 -15.01 7.25 1.10
C ASP A 108 -15.35 6.12 2.08
N SER A 109 -16.16 5.17 1.64
CA SER A 109 -16.65 4.09 2.48
C SER A 109 -16.66 2.77 1.74
N ASP A 110 -16.18 1.74 2.43
CA ASP A 110 -16.18 0.38 1.94
C ASP A 110 -17.55 -0.29 2.11
N ILE A 111 -17.79 -1.33 1.33
CA ILE A 111 -19.04 -2.09 1.40
C ILE A 111 -18.89 -3.24 2.40
N ILE A 112 -19.82 -3.30 3.35
CA ILE A 112 -19.95 -4.43 4.26
C ILE A 112 -20.39 -5.67 3.49
N GLN A 113 -19.60 -6.73 3.54
CA GLN A 113 -19.93 -8.01 2.91
C GLN A 113 -20.47 -8.99 3.94
N ASP A 114 -21.69 -9.52 3.69
CA ASP A 114 -22.33 -10.53 4.54
C ASP A 114 -22.45 -10.14 6.03
N GLY A 115 -22.51 -8.84 6.34
CA GLY A 115 -22.58 -8.36 7.73
C GLY A 115 -21.27 -8.48 8.51
N VAL A 116 -20.14 -8.71 7.84
CA VAL A 116 -18.82 -8.89 8.42
C VAL A 116 -17.84 -7.85 7.89
N VAL A 117 -16.99 -7.34 8.77
CA VAL A 117 -15.80 -6.55 8.43
C VAL A 117 -14.58 -7.27 9.00
N ASP A 118 -13.57 -7.51 8.17
CA ASP A 118 -12.33 -8.12 8.62
C ASP A 118 -11.35 -7.05 9.09
N LEU A 119 -11.17 -6.96 10.41
CA LEU A 119 -10.26 -5.99 11.03
C LEU A 119 -8.80 -6.24 10.66
N GLY A 120 -8.40 -7.50 10.43
CA GLY A 120 -7.06 -7.85 9.99
C GLY A 120 -6.78 -7.35 8.57
N GLU A 121 -7.78 -7.44 7.67
CA GLU A 121 -7.67 -6.89 6.33
C GLU A 121 -7.56 -5.36 6.36
N VAL A 122 -8.37 -4.68 7.19
CA VAL A 122 -8.27 -3.22 7.40
C VAL A 122 -6.86 -2.81 7.79
N VAL A 123 -6.24 -3.50 8.75
CA VAL A 123 -4.86 -3.23 9.20
C VAL A 123 -3.85 -3.50 8.07
N SER A 124 -4.01 -4.60 7.35
CA SER A 124 -3.11 -4.98 6.26
C SER A 124 -3.17 -3.98 5.09
N GLU A 125 -4.36 -3.54 4.72
CA GLU A 125 -4.56 -2.54 3.67
C GLU A 125 -4.01 -1.16 4.08
N THR A 126 -4.23 -0.75 5.34
CA THR A 126 -3.65 0.50 5.84
C THR A 126 -2.12 0.42 5.81
N LEU A 127 -1.53 -0.70 6.22
CA LEU A 127 -0.08 -0.89 6.13
C LEU A 127 0.43 -0.75 4.69
N VAL A 128 -0.27 -1.35 3.70
CA VAL A 128 0.11 -1.24 2.27
C VAL A 128 0.16 0.21 1.81
N LEU A 129 -0.83 1.00 2.21
CA LEU A 129 -0.95 2.41 1.79
C LEU A 129 0.15 3.30 2.40
N GLU A 130 0.67 2.92 3.58
CA GLU A 130 1.71 3.65 4.28
C GLU A 130 3.14 3.21 3.89
N LEU A 131 3.29 2.09 3.18
CA LEU A 131 4.60 1.65 2.70
C LEU A 131 5.15 2.60 1.64
N ASP A 132 6.41 3.02 1.80
CA ASP A 132 7.13 3.74 0.75
C ASP A 132 7.36 2.80 -0.46
N PRO A 133 6.85 3.13 -1.66
CA PRO A 133 7.08 2.32 -2.86
C PRO A 133 8.52 2.38 -3.35
N TYR A 134 9.32 3.34 -2.90
CA TYR A 134 10.74 3.52 -3.26
C TYR A 134 11.62 3.68 -2.02
N PRO A 135 11.70 2.64 -1.17
CA PRO A 135 12.36 2.75 0.12
C PRO A 135 13.85 3.03 -0.02
N ARG A 136 14.34 3.93 0.83
CA ARG A 136 15.76 4.29 0.91
C ARG A 136 16.22 4.19 2.36
N ARG A 137 17.42 3.68 2.56
CA ARG A 137 18.01 3.69 3.89
C ARG A 137 18.30 5.14 4.32
N PRO A 138 18.05 5.52 5.57
CA PRO A 138 18.37 6.86 6.06
C PRO A 138 19.83 7.23 5.77
N GLY A 139 20.05 8.42 5.17
CA GLY A 139 21.37 8.92 4.81
C GLY A 139 21.91 8.45 3.45
N GLU A 140 21.20 7.62 2.71
CA GLU A 140 21.59 7.29 1.33
C GLU A 140 21.31 8.47 0.39
N VAL A 141 22.32 8.79 -0.41
CA VAL A 141 22.24 9.76 -1.49
C VAL A 141 22.47 9.01 -2.79
N PHE A 142 21.60 9.21 -3.76
CA PHE A 142 21.82 8.71 -5.11
C PHE A 142 23.06 9.42 -5.66
N GLN A 143 24.14 8.68 -5.86
CA GLN A 143 25.30 9.17 -6.61
C GLN A 143 24.97 8.95 -8.07
N ASP A 144 24.68 10.03 -8.81
CA ASP A 144 24.73 9.98 -10.26
C ASP A 144 26.13 9.51 -10.65
N ILE A 145 26.24 8.29 -11.09
CA ILE A 145 27.44 7.82 -11.77
C ILE A 145 27.38 8.56 -13.12
N HIS A 146 27.92 9.76 -13.15
CA HIS A 146 28.40 10.30 -14.41
C HIS A 146 29.57 9.39 -14.81
N GLU A 147 29.27 8.26 -15.45
CA GLU A 147 30.24 7.72 -16.36
C GLU A 147 30.51 8.87 -17.32
N ASP A 148 31.76 9.38 -17.31
CA ASP A 148 32.31 10.13 -18.41
C ASP A 148 32.34 9.21 -19.65
N VAL A 149 31.16 8.83 -20.10
CA VAL A 149 30.98 8.27 -21.44
C VAL A 149 31.24 9.46 -22.33
N GLU A 150 32.50 9.59 -22.81
CA GLU A 150 32.74 10.44 -23.96
C GLU A 150 31.60 10.22 -24.94
N PRO A 151 30.90 11.26 -25.39
CA PRO A 151 29.76 11.09 -26.26
C PRO A 151 30.23 10.36 -27.49
N VAL A 152 30.08 9.04 -27.54
CA VAL A 152 30.14 8.29 -28.76
C VAL A 152 29.05 8.91 -29.64
N LYS A 153 29.47 9.81 -30.56
CA LYS A 153 28.65 10.45 -31.57
C LYS A 153 28.12 9.42 -32.56
N ILE A 154 27.33 8.49 -32.08
CA ILE A 154 26.49 7.65 -32.92
C ILE A 154 25.06 8.13 -32.66
N SER A 155 24.78 9.33 -33.13
CA SER A 155 23.41 9.75 -33.30
C SER A 155 22.79 8.92 -34.41
N HIS A 156 21.94 7.98 -34.11
CA HIS A 156 21.10 7.27 -35.07
C HIS A 156 20.27 8.23 -35.95
N PHE A 157 20.18 9.51 -35.53
CA PHE A 157 19.52 10.58 -36.27
C PHE A 157 20.43 11.25 -37.33
N THR A 158 21.73 10.96 -37.38
CA THR A 158 22.63 11.55 -38.39
C THR A 158 22.26 11.09 -39.81
N GLY A 159 21.70 9.88 -39.94
CA GLY A 159 21.13 9.38 -41.18
C GLY A 159 19.93 10.16 -41.68
N LEU A 160 19.05 10.59 -40.77
CA LEU A 160 17.86 11.39 -41.11
C LEU A 160 18.20 12.81 -41.52
N LEU A 161 19.27 13.40 -41.00
CA LEU A 161 19.77 14.70 -41.43
C LEU A 161 20.35 14.68 -42.87
N LYS A 162 20.96 13.55 -43.28
CA LYS A 162 21.39 13.36 -44.68
C LYS A 162 20.19 13.26 -45.60
N LEU A 163 19.16 12.48 -45.23
CA LEU A 163 17.93 12.34 -46.02
C LEU A 163 17.22 13.69 -46.26
N LYS A 164 17.19 14.54 -45.21
CA LYS A 164 16.58 15.88 -45.32
C LYS A 164 17.32 16.80 -46.25
N ARG A 165 18.65 16.67 -46.39
CA ARG A 165 19.45 17.43 -47.35
C ARG A 165 19.21 16.98 -48.81
N ASP A 166 19.09 15.67 -49.02
CA ASP A 166 18.89 15.11 -50.37
C ASP A 166 17.48 15.37 -50.92
N LEU A 167 16.47 15.49 -50.02
CA LEU A 167 15.10 15.82 -50.43
C LEU A 167 14.81 17.32 -50.53
N GLY A 168 15.71 18.19 -50.05
CA GLY A 168 15.59 19.66 -50.11
C GLY A 168 16.28 20.33 -51.28
N GLY A 169 17.02 19.59 -52.14
CA GLY A 169 17.85 20.10 -53.22
C GLY A 169 17.23 20.05 -54.62
N GLY A 170 15.92 19.96 -54.72
CA GLY A 170 15.26 19.93 -56.04
C GLY A 170 14.30 21.08 -56.24
N LYS A 171 14.84 22.25 -56.63
CA LYS A 171 14.16 23.28 -57.47
C LYS A 171 15.16 24.32 -57.93
N ASN A 172 15.59 24.18 -59.15
CA ASN A 172 15.61 25.21 -60.16
C ASN A 172 15.65 24.55 -61.52
#